data_93071704c874f728bae7f0fa3a74ffcc
#
_entry.id   93071704c874f728bae7f0fa3a74ffcc
#
_cell.length_a   1.000
_cell.length_b   1.000
_cell.length_c   1.000
_cell.angle_alpha   90.00
_cell.angle_beta   90.00
_cell.angle_gamma   90.00
#
_symmetry.space_group_name_H-M   'P 1'
#
loop_
_entity.id
_entity.type
_entity.pdbx_description
1 polymer ?
#
loop_
_entity_poly.entity_id
_entity_poly.type
_entity_poly.pdbx_seq_one_letter_code
_entity_poly.pdbx_strand_id
1 'polypeptide(L)' 'MNNIWANRLIAGTKTWDEVPASRKDGVKAVLAERVAKGIITAEQYEQITGEQYE' A
#
# COMPACT_ATOMS: atom_id res chain seq x y z
N MET A 1 9.90 -7.85 3.40
CA MET A 1 8.93 -7.43 4.45
C MET A 1 7.88 -6.48 3.91
N ASN A 2 8.29 -5.43 3.19
CA ASN A 2 7.32 -4.48 2.64
C ASN A 2 6.32 -5.12 1.67
N ASN A 3 6.77 -6.11 0.88
CA ASN A 3 5.88 -6.82 -0.04
C ASN A 3 4.79 -7.60 0.69
N ILE A 4 5.12 -8.17 1.85
CA ILE A 4 4.15 -8.90 2.66
C ILE A 4 3.08 -7.95 3.17
N TRP A 5 3.49 -6.77 3.68
CA TRP A 5 2.54 -5.74 4.11
C TRP A 5 1.65 -5.30 2.97
N ALA A 6 2.24 -5.01 1.80
CA ALA A 6 1.48 -4.59 0.63
C ALA A 6 0.47 -5.65 0.22
N ASN A 7 0.87 -6.92 0.20
CA ASN A 7 -0.03 -8.02 -0.13
C ASN A 7 -1.21 -8.11 0.82
N ARG A 8 -0.95 -7.97 2.13
CA ARG A 8 -2.00 -8.02 3.14
C ARG A 8 -2.95 -6.84 3.07
N LEU A 9 -2.42 -5.65 2.81
CA LEU A 9 -3.24 -4.45 2.65
C LEU A 9 -4.14 -4.57 1.42
N ILE A 10 -3.62 -5.06 0.31
CA ILE A 10 -4.39 -5.26 -0.92
C ILE A 10 -5.47 -6.32 -0.70
N ALA A 11 -5.14 -7.38 0.00
CA ALA A 11 -6.08 -8.46 0.30
C ALA A 11 -7.14 -8.06 1.35
N GLY A 12 -6.91 -6.97 2.08
CA GLY A 12 -7.83 -6.50 3.11
C GLY A 12 -7.71 -7.22 4.45
N THR A 13 -6.65 -8.00 4.65
CA THR A 13 -6.43 -8.73 5.91
C THR A 13 -5.77 -7.87 6.98
N LYS A 14 -5.17 -6.74 6.59
CA LYS A 14 -4.57 -5.76 7.49
C LYS A 14 -4.96 -4.37 7.06
N THR A 15 -4.92 -3.42 8.00
CA THR A 15 -5.23 -2.02 7.71
C THR A 15 -3.96 -1.19 7.69
N TRP A 16 -4.03 -0.02 7.05
CA TRP A 16 -2.90 0.90 6.98
C TRP A 16 -2.42 1.33 8.37
N ASP A 17 -3.35 1.49 9.32
CA ASP A 17 -3.02 1.89 10.68
C ASP A 17 -2.18 0.83 11.42
N GLU A 18 -2.27 -0.42 11.02
CA GLU A 18 -1.49 -1.51 11.61
C GLU A 18 -0.04 -1.51 11.16
N VAL A 19 0.27 -0.83 10.05
CA VAL A 19 1.64 -0.76 9.54
C VAL A 19 2.48 0.11 10.48
N PRO A 20 3.62 -0.40 11.00
CA PRO A 20 4.50 0.42 11.84
C PRO A 20 4.93 1.70 11.12
N ALA A 21 5.01 2.81 11.84
CA ALA A 21 5.39 4.10 11.25
C ALA A 21 6.73 4.01 10.51
N SER A 22 7.68 3.25 11.04
CA SER A 22 9.00 3.07 10.42
C SER A 22 8.93 2.28 9.10
N ARG A 23 7.81 1.60 8.84
CA ARG A 23 7.62 0.81 7.62
C ARG A 23 6.70 1.47 6.62
N LYS A 24 5.93 2.47 7.02
CA LYS A 24 4.92 3.08 6.16
C LYS A 24 5.50 3.63 4.86
N ASP A 25 6.65 4.30 4.92
CA ASP A 25 7.26 4.85 3.71
C ASP A 25 7.67 3.76 2.72
N GLY A 26 8.26 2.67 3.23
CA GLY A 26 8.65 1.55 2.38
C GLY A 26 7.45 0.81 1.79
N VAL A 27 6.42 0.58 2.59
CA VAL A 27 5.19 -0.08 2.13
C VAL A 27 4.47 0.79 1.11
N LYS A 28 4.43 2.09 1.35
CA LYS A 28 3.83 3.06 0.44
C LYS A 28 4.55 3.05 -0.92
N ALA A 29 5.88 2.98 -0.91
CA ALA A 29 6.67 2.88 -2.13
C ALA A 29 6.33 1.62 -2.92
N VAL A 30 6.16 0.49 -2.24
CA VAL A 30 5.77 -0.77 -2.89
C VAL A 30 4.37 -0.67 -3.49
N LEU A 31 3.42 -0.07 -2.77
CA LEU A 31 2.06 0.13 -3.28
C LEU A 31 2.08 1.04 -4.51
N ALA A 32 2.86 2.12 -4.48
CA ALA A 32 2.99 3.02 -5.61
C ALA A 32 3.59 2.31 -6.83
N GLU A 33 4.58 1.45 -6.60
CA GLU A 33 5.17 0.64 -7.67
C GLU A 33 4.12 -0.27 -8.30
N ARG A 34 3.25 -0.87 -7.49
CA ARG A 34 2.19 -1.74 -7.98
C ARG A 34 1.15 -0.98 -8.80
N VAL A 35 0.87 0.27 -8.45
CA VAL A 35 0.02 1.13 -9.28
C VAL A 35 0.71 1.35 -10.63
N ALA A 36 1.98 1.67 -10.64
CA ALA A 36 2.74 1.91 -11.87
C ALA A 36 2.78 0.68 -12.77
N LYS A 37 2.80 -0.52 -12.17
CA LYS A 37 2.80 -1.79 -12.91
C LYS A 37 1.40 -2.26 -13.30
N GLY A 38 0.36 -1.55 -12.88
CA GLY A 38 -1.02 -1.92 -13.20
C GLY A 38 -1.56 -3.08 -12.37
N ILE A 39 -0.89 -3.45 -11.27
CA ILE A 39 -1.35 -4.52 -10.38
C ILE A 39 -2.54 -4.05 -9.54
N ILE A 40 -2.49 -2.80 -9.10
CA ILE A 40 -3.62 -2.15 -8.41
C ILE A 40 -3.86 -0.80 -9.08
N THR A 41 -5.03 -0.20 -8.81
CA THR A 41 -5.37 1.11 -9.34
C THR A 41 -4.96 2.21 -8.37
N ALA A 42 -4.85 3.45 -8.87
CA ALA A 42 -4.62 4.61 -8.03
C ALA A 42 -5.71 4.76 -6.97
N GLU A 43 -6.95 4.42 -7.34
CA GLU A 43 -8.08 4.45 -6.40
C GLU A 43 -7.87 3.47 -5.26
N GLN A 44 -7.41 2.26 -5.57
CA GLN A 44 -7.10 1.26 -4.54
C GLN A 44 -5.98 1.74 -3.61
N TYR A 45 -4.95 2.37 -4.16
CA TYR A 45 -3.87 2.96 -3.38
C TYR A 45 -4.42 3.99 -2.39
N GLU A 46 -5.30 4.87 -2.86
CA GLU A 46 -5.90 5.89 -2.01
C GLU A 46 -6.79 5.29 -0.92
N GLN A 47 -7.53 4.26 -1.24
CA GLN A 47 -8.37 3.57 -0.28
C GLN A 47 -7.54 2.88 0.81
N ILE A 48 -6.39 2.33 0.44
CA ILE A 48 -5.51 1.63 1.38
C ILE A 48 -4.79 2.63 2.29
N THR A 49 -4.18 3.67 1.71
CA THR A 49 -3.31 4.57 2.45
C THR A 49 -4.02 5.81 2.98
N GLY A 50 -5.17 6.15 2.42
CA GLY A 50 -5.86 7.41 2.73
C GLY A 50 -5.19 8.62 2.10
N GLU A 51 -4.22 8.42 1.22
CA GLU A 51 -3.48 9.50 0.55
C GLU A 51 -3.58 9.34 -0.95
N GLN A 52 -3.57 10.47 -1.66
CA GLN A 52 -3.61 10.43 -3.11
C GLN A 52 -2.33 9.84 -3.70
N TYR A 53 -2.53 9.05 -4.75
CA TYR A 53 -1.41 8.58 -5.56
C TYR A 53 -0.94 9.73 -6.48
N GLU A 54 0.36 9.97 -6.47
CA GLU A 54 0.97 10.99 -7.33
C GLU A 54 1.81 10.37 -8.43
#